data_e35cc74ef391a67305abdd63e0ac4b65
#
_entry.id   e35cc74ef391a67305abdd63e0ac4b65
#
_cell.length_a   1.000
_cell.length_b   1.000
_cell.length_c   1.000
_cell.angle_alpha   90.00
_cell.angle_beta   90.00
_cell.angle_gamma   90.00
#
_symmetry.space_group_name_H-M   'P 1'
#
loop_
_entity.id
_entity.type
_entity.pdbx_description
1 polymer ?
#
loop_
_entity_poly.entity_id
_entity_poly.type
_entity_poly.pdbx_seq_one_letter_code
_entity_poly.pdbx_strand_id
1 'polypeptide(L)'
;MKIFTDASFDEKRGVAGIGILIQDGQHERNYYLFTKAPSNNWAELFAIKMAGILTHNQADIYTDSQTAIQYINRQIGDKERSKKQYIIHKQCELLAYEIRAQNLHIEKIKAHTHNFQLHPMGNRMADLNAKRGLARYYSLTYERK
;
A
#
# COMPACT_ATOMS: atom_id res chain seq x y z
N MET A 1 -18.07 -4.33 -0.46
CA MET A 1 -17.15 -3.26 -0.03
C MET A 1 -15.86 -3.37 -0.84
N LYS A 2 -15.46 -2.27 -1.44
CA LYS A 2 -14.24 -2.19 -2.24
C LYS A 2 -13.25 -1.27 -1.56
N ILE A 3 -11.98 -1.66 -1.55
CA ILE A 3 -10.93 -0.85 -0.94
C ILE A 3 -9.80 -0.68 -1.95
N PHE A 4 -9.33 0.55 -2.07
CA PHE A 4 -8.18 0.89 -2.90
C PHE A 4 -7.04 1.35 -2.01
N THR A 5 -5.85 0.83 -2.25
CA THR A 5 -4.67 1.14 -1.45
C THR A 5 -3.55 1.66 -2.33
N ASP A 6 -2.73 2.53 -1.79
CA ASP A 6 -1.54 3.04 -2.45
C ASP A 6 -0.54 3.53 -1.39
N ALA A 7 0.70 3.72 -1.82
CA ALA A 7 1.76 4.26 -0.99
C ALA A 7 2.59 5.27 -1.77
N SER A 8 3.10 6.27 -1.07
CA SER A 8 4.00 7.28 -1.63
C SER A 8 5.27 7.30 -0.77
N PHE A 9 6.40 6.88 -1.33
CA PHE A 9 7.62 6.63 -0.58
C PHE A 9 8.65 7.72 -0.79
N ASP A 10 9.17 8.26 0.32
CA ASP A 10 10.32 9.16 0.35
C ASP A 10 11.55 8.36 0.77
N GLU A 11 12.36 7.98 -0.20
CA GLU A 11 13.54 7.15 0.02
C GLU A 11 14.57 7.84 0.92
N LYS A 12 14.76 9.13 0.75
CA LYS A 12 15.76 9.89 1.53
C LYS A 12 15.43 9.89 3.02
N ARG A 13 14.16 10.00 3.36
CA ARG A 13 13.71 10.07 4.75
C ARG A 13 13.27 8.72 5.30
N GLY A 14 13.14 7.70 4.45
CA GLY A 14 12.68 6.39 4.89
C GLY A 14 11.27 6.43 5.46
N VAL A 15 10.39 7.22 4.86
CA VAL A 15 9.00 7.41 5.29
C VAL A 15 8.08 7.24 4.10
N ALA A 16 6.93 6.64 4.32
CA ALA A 16 5.91 6.50 3.30
C ALA A 16 4.57 7.07 3.78
N GLY A 17 3.87 7.72 2.87
CA GLY A 17 2.46 8.01 3.02
C GLY A 17 1.66 6.80 2.57
N ILE A 18 0.63 6.47 3.31
CA ILE A 18 -0.27 5.34 3.05
C ILE A 18 -1.65 5.91 2.78
N GLY A 19 -2.24 5.52 1.67
CA GLY A 19 -3.56 5.97 1.26
C GLY A 19 -4.53 4.81 1.13
N ILE A 20 -5.73 4.99 1.66
CA ILE A 20 -6.79 3.99 1.63
C ILE A 20 -8.10 4.69 1.32
N LEU A 21 -8.82 4.18 0.31
CA LEU A 21 -10.19 4.58 0.02
C LEU A 21 -11.09 3.38 0.24
N ILE A 22 -12.11 3.54 1.04
CA ILE A 22 -13.12 2.50 1.26
C ILE A 22 -14.42 2.94 0.61
N GLN A 23 -14.94 2.11 -0.32
CA GLN A 23 -16.23 2.32 -0.95
C GLN A 23 -17.22 1.27 -0.44
N ASP A 24 -18.23 1.71 0.28
CA ASP A 24 -19.27 0.86 0.82
C ASP A 24 -20.63 1.39 0.33
N GLY A 25 -21.12 0.79 -0.76
CA GLY A 25 -22.30 1.31 -1.44
C GLY A 25 -22.05 2.71 -1.99
N GLN A 26 -22.84 3.68 -1.53
CA GLN A 26 -22.69 5.09 -1.92
C GLN A 26 -21.79 5.86 -0.95
N HIS A 27 -21.31 5.22 0.10
CA HIS A 27 -20.49 5.87 1.10
C HIS A 27 -19.01 5.65 0.79
N GLU A 28 -18.24 6.73 0.83
CA GLU A 28 -16.79 6.69 0.66
C GLU A 28 -16.12 7.21 1.91
N ARG A 29 -15.06 6.50 2.35
CA ARG A 29 -14.24 6.93 3.47
C ARG A 29 -12.78 6.94 3.04
N ASN A 30 -12.13 8.06 3.32
CA ASN A 30 -10.73 8.29 2.98
C ASN A 30 -9.89 8.22 4.24
N TYR A 31 -8.83 7.41 4.18
CA TYR A 31 -7.86 7.30 5.26
C TYR A 31 -6.47 7.59 4.71
N TYR A 32 -5.69 8.31 5.48
CA TYR A 32 -4.29 8.52 5.15
C TYR A 32 -3.47 8.59 6.43
N LEU A 33 -2.26 8.07 6.34
CA LEU A 33 -1.30 8.09 7.45
C LEU A 33 0.11 8.08 6.86
N PHE A 34 1.09 8.25 7.72
CA PHE A 34 2.48 8.03 7.36
C PHE A 34 3.13 7.05 8.32
N THR A 35 4.17 6.39 7.85
CA THR A 35 4.93 5.43 8.66
C THR A 35 6.37 5.38 8.18
N LYS A 36 7.28 5.03 9.05
CA LYS A 36 8.62 4.65 8.63
C LYS A 36 8.52 3.41 7.75
N ALA A 37 9.29 3.37 6.68
CA ALA A 37 9.25 2.29 5.72
C ALA A 37 10.65 2.04 5.17
N PRO A 38 11.06 0.77 5.03
CA PRO A 38 12.38 0.45 4.46
C PRO A 38 12.40 0.54 2.94
N SER A 39 11.24 0.47 2.29
CA SER A 39 11.14 0.51 0.83
C SER A 39 9.71 0.81 0.40
N ASN A 40 9.57 1.16 -0.89
CA ASN A 40 8.25 1.35 -1.48
C ASN A 40 7.42 0.05 -1.48
N ASN A 41 8.06 -1.08 -1.78
CA ASN A 41 7.36 -2.36 -1.81
C ASN A 41 6.79 -2.72 -0.44
N TRP A 42 7.56 -2.48 0.61
CA TRP A 42 7.09 -2.70 1.98
C TRP A 42 5.90 -1.79 2.30
N ALA A 43 5.96 -0.53 1.87
CA ALA A 43 4.89 0.43 2.11
C ALA A 43 3.59 0.01 1.40
N GLU A 44 3.68 -0.49 0.17
CA GLU A 44 2.52 -1.01 -0.56
C GLU A 44 1.90 -2.21 0.16
N LEU A 45 2.72 -3.13 0.66
CA LEU A 45 2.24 -4.26 1.47
C LEU A 45 1.60 -3.77 2.77
N PHE A 46 2.20 -2.80 3.43
CA PHE A 46 1.65 -2.23 4.65
C PHE A 46 0.27 -1.63 4.43
N ALA A 47 0.07 -0.93 3.31
CA ALA A 47 -1.24 -0.36 2.96
C ALA A 47 -2.31 -1.46 2.84
N ILE A 48 -1.98 -2.58 2.22
CA ILE A 48 -2.89 -3.73 2.10
C ILE A 48 -3.23 -4.31 3.47
N LYS A 49 -2.22 -4.50 4.32
CA LYS A 49 -2.43 -5.00 5.68
C LYS A 49 -3.37 -4.09 6.48
N MET A 50 -3.14 -2.78 6.43
CA MET A 50 -3.98 -1.80 7.13
C MET A 50 -5.40 -1.80 6.60
N ALA A 51 -5.59 -1.92 5.29
CA ALA A 51 -6.91 -2.01 4.69
C ALA A 51 -7.69 -3.22 5.22
N GLY A 52 -7.02 -4.35 5.34
CA GLY A 52 -7.63 -5.55 5.92
C GLY A 52 -8.06 -5.32 7.37
N ILE A 53 -7.20 -4.71 8.17
CA ILE A 53 -7.49 -4.42 9.58
C ILE A 53 -8.71 -3.48 9.69
N LEU A 54 -8.74 -2.40 8.90
CA LEU A 54 -9.82 -1.43 8.93
C LEU A 54 -11.19 -2.01 8.57
N THR A 55 -11.22 -3.08 7.80
CA THR A 55 -12.46 -3.68 7.31
C THR A 55 -12.74 -5.04 7.91
N HIS A 56 -12.00 -5.43 8.94
CA HIS A 56 -12.11 -6.75 9.57
C HIS A 56 -12.01 -7.90 8.55
N ASN A 57 -11.17 -7.71 7.53
CA ASN A 57 -10.85 -8.69 6.47
C ASN A 57 -12.07 -9.09 5.62
N GLN A 58 -13.07 -8.20 5.47
CA GLN A 58 -14.31 -8.49 4.75
C GLN A 58 -14.47 -7.67 3.47
N ALA A 59 -13.39 -7.27 2.85
CA ALA A 59 -13.47 -6.43 1.67
C ALA A 59 -12.63 -6.96 0.52
N ASP A 60 -12.99 -6.52 -0.68
CA ASP A 60 -12.16 -6.72 -1.86
C ASP A 60 -11.15 -5.58 -1.92
N ILE A 61 -9.87 -5.92 -1.92
CA ILE A 61 -8.77 -4.95 -1.91
C ILE A 61 -8.17 -4.86 -3.29
N TYR A 62 -7.98 -3.64 -3.77
CA TYR A 62 -7.40 -3.34 -5.07
C TYR A 62 -6.11 -2.56 -4.88
N THR A 63 -5.04 -3.03 -5.51
CA THR A 63 -3.73 -2.39 -5.50
C THR A 63 -3.17 -2.33 -6.92
N ASP A 64 -2.38 -1.30 -7.24
CA ASP A 64 -1.64 -1.25 -8.49
C ASP A 64 -0.22 -1.82 -8.39
N SER A 65 0.18 -2.28 -7.22
CA SER A 65 1.51 -2.82 -6.99
C SER A 65 1.60 -4.30 -7.36
N GLN A 66 2.17 -4.59 -8.52
CA GLN A 66 2.44 -5.96 -8.93
C GLN A 66 3.41 -6.66 -8.00
N THR A 67 4.44 -5.95 -7.54
CA THR A 67 5.44 -6.52 -6.64
C THR A 67 4.82 -6.94 -5.30
N ALA A 68 3.91 -6.12 -4.76
CA ALA A 68 3.20 -6.49 -3.52
C ALA A 68 2.41 -7.78 -3.71
N ILE A 69 1.68 -7.90 -4.81
CA ILE A 69 0.92 -9.13 -5.12
C ILE A 69 1.85 -10.33 -5.28
N GLN A 70 2.99 -10.14 -5.93
CA GLN A 70 3.97 -11.22 -6.09
C GLN A 70 4.54 -11.70 -4.75
N TYR A 71 4.78 -10.80 -3.81
CA TYR A 71 5.19 -11.19 -2.46
C TYR A 71 4.09 -12.00 -1.76
N ILE A 72 2.86 -11.54 -1.84
CA ILE A 72 1.72 -12.22 -1.21
C ILE A 72 1.51 -13.62 -1.80
N ASN A 73 1.70 -13.76 -3.11
CA ASN A 73 1.51 -15.03 -3.83
C ASN A 73 2.77 -15.89 -3.86
N ARG A 74 3.84 -15.50 -3.14
CA ARG A 74 5.12 -16.21 -3.10
C ARG A 74 5.75 -16.37 -4.49
N GLN A 75 5.65 -15.35 -5.32
CA GLN A 75 6.17 -15.34 -6.69
C GLN A 75 7.49 -14.57 -6.83
N ILE A 76 8.02 -14.03 -5.74
CA ILE A 76 9.34 -13.41 -5.74
C ILE A 76 10.39 -14.50 -5.60
N GLY A 77 11.18 -14.67 -6.66
CA GLY A 77 12.20 -15.70 -6.69
C GLY A 77 13.46 -15.34 -5.89
N ASP A 78 14.26 -16.36 -5.67
CA ASP A 78 15.58 -16.16 -5.11
C ASP A 78 16.49 -15.53 -6.17
N LYS A 79 17.14 -14.46 -5.80
CA LYS A 79 18.15 -13.79 -6.62
C LYS A 79 19.22 -13.24 -5.72
N GLU A 80 20.38 -12.97 -6.32
CA GLU A 80 21.46 -12.36 -5.59
C GLU A 80 21.07 -10.95 -5.14
N ARG A 81 21.29 -10.67 -3.85
CA ARG A 81 20.98 -9.39 -3.24
C ARG A 81 22.14 -8.93 -2.37
N SER A 82 22.34 -7.62 -2.27
CA SER A 82 23.22 -7.07 -1.25
C SER A 82 22.67 -7.39 0.13
N LYS A 83 23.50 -7.25 1.17
CA LYS A 83 23.07 -7.48 2.55
C LYS A 83 21.88 -6.60 2.92
N LYS A 84 21.90 -5.32 2.54
CA LYS A 84 20.80 -4.38 2.79
C LYS A 84 19.52 -4.80 2.08
N GLN A 85 19.64 -5.16 0.80
CA GLN A 85 18.48 -5.61 0.01
C GLN A 85 17.88 -6.89 0.56
N TYR A 86 18.71 -7.79 1.04
CA TYR A 86 18.24 -9.04 1.65
C TYR A 86 17.41 -8.78 2.91
N ILE A 87 17.88 -7.86 3.77
CA ILE A 87 17.14 -7.50 4.99
C ILE A 87 15.77 -6.93 4.63
N ILE A 88 15.70 -6.01 3.66
CA ILE A 88 14.44 -5.41 3.21
C ILE A 88 13.53 -6.48 2.61
N HIS A 89 14.08 -7.38 1.79
CA HIS A 89 13.33 -8.48 1.21
C HIS A 89 12.70 -9.36 2.30
N LYS A 90 13.43 -9.68 3.35
CA LYS A 90 12.91 -10.48 4.46
C LYS A 90 11.80 -9.75 5.21
N GLN A 91 11.91 -8.43 5.36
CA GLN A 91 10.83 -7.61 5.96
C GLN A 91 9.57 -7.65 5.10
N CYS A 92 9.72 -7.59 3.78
CA CYS A 92 8.58 -7.72 2.86
C CYS A 92 7.95 -9.12 2.94
N GLU A 93 8.77 -10.17 2.99
CA GLU A 93 8.26 -11.54 3.12
C GLU A 93 7.47 -11.75 4.41
N LEU A 94 7.96 -11.18 5.52
CA LEU A 94 7.26 -11.28 6.80
C LEU A 94 5.91 -10.58 6.75
N LEU A 95 5.87 -9.38 6.17
CA LEU A 95 4.62 -8.62 6.03
C LEU A 95 3.64 -9.35 5.11
N ALA A 96 4.11 -9.92 4.02
CA ALA A 96 3.30 -10.73 3.12
C ALA A 96 2.73 -11.98 3.83
N TYR A 97 3.52 -12.61 4.68
CA TYR A 97 3.06 -13.73 5.51
C TYR A 97 1.89 -13.29 6.41
N GLU A 98 2.01 -12.15 7.05
CA GLU A 98 0.95 -11.60 7.90
C GLU A 98 -0.32 -11.30 7.10
N ILE A 99 -0.17 -10.78 5.87
CA ILE A 99 -1.29 -10.50 4.98
C ILE A 99 -1.99 -11.80 4.56
N ARG A 100 -1.24 -12.85 4.22
CA ARG A 100 -1.83 -14.15 3.90
C ARG A 100 -2.67 -14.71 5.05
N ALA A 101 -2.22 -14.49 6.29
CA ALA A 101 -2.96 -14.94 7.47
C ALA A 101 -4.29 -14.19 7.64
N GLN A 102 -4.43 -13.00 7.06
CA GLN A 102 -5.69 -12.25 7.08
C GLN A 102 -6.75 -12.83 6.14
N ASN A 103 -6.35 -13.66 5.18
CA ASN A 103 -7.24 -14.30 4.20
C ASN A 103 -8.05 -13.28 3.39
N LEU A 104 -7.37 -12.27 2.84
CA LEU A 104 -7.98 -11.19 2.08
C LEU A 104 -8.16 -11.58 0.62
N HIS A 105 -9.20 -11.01 -0.01
CA HIS A 105 -9.32 -11.04 -1.47
C HIS A 105 -8.61 -9.79 -2.04
N ILE A 106 -7.54 -10.00 -2.81
CA ILE A 106 -6.71 -8.92 -3.32
C ILE A 106 -6.60 -9.05 -4.83
N GLU A 107 -6.86 -7.95 -5.54
CA GLU A 107 -6.75 -7.87 -6.99
C GLU A 107 -5.82 -6.74 -7.39
N LYS A 108 -5.09 -6.98 -8.47
CA LYS A 108 -4.27 -5.94 -9.09
C LYS A 108 -5.10 -5.13 -10.06
N ILE A 109 -4.98 -3.79 -9.99
CA ILE A 109 -5.50 -2.89 -11.00
C ILE A 109 -4.36 -2.31 -11.81
N LYS A 110 -4.63 -1.95 -13.07
CA LYS A 110 -3.63 -1.30 -13.91
C LYS A 110 -3.57 0.19 -13.56
N ALA A 111 -2.38 0.64 -13.15
CA ALA A 111 -2.13 2.06 -12.98
C ALA A 111 -2.12 2.75 -14.34
N HIS A 112 -2.60 3.98 -14.39
CA HIS A 112 -2.48 4.88 -15.55
C HIS A 112 -3.08 4.34 -16.85
N THR A 113 -4.18 3.60 -16.80
CA THR A 113 -4.86 3.17 -18.02
C THR A 113 -5.77 4.29 -18.53
N HIS A 114 -5.67 4.57 -19.84
CA HIS A 114 -6.55 5.53 -20.50
C HIS A 114 -7.92 4.96 -20.82
N ASN A 115 -8.12 3.68 -20.61
CA ASN A 115 -9.40 3.01 -20.79
C ASN A 115 -10.26 3.22 -19.56
N PHE A 116 -11.58 3.40 -19.78
CA PHE A 116 -12.58 3.43 -18.73
C PHE A 116 -12.66 2.06 -18.05
N GLN A 117 -11.64 1.72 -17.30
CA GLN A 117 -11.65 0.50 -16.51
C GLN A 117 -12.37 0.73 -15.20
N LEU A 118 -12.82 -0.36 -14.64
CA LEU A 118 -13.74 -0.43 -13.51
C LEU A 118 -13.35 0.40 -12.28
N HIS A 119 -12.12 0.88 -12.11
CA HIS A 119 -11.74 1.54 -10.86
C HIS A 119 -10.68 2.64 -10.97
N PRO A 120 -10.66 3.47 -12.04
CA PRO A 120 -9.62 4.51 -12.12
C PRO A 120 -9.75 5.57 -11.04
N MET A 121 -10.98 5.90 -10.62
CA MET A 121 -11.23 6.90 -9.58
C MET A 121 -10.76 6.41 -8.21
N GLY A 122 -11.01 5.15 -7.88
CA GLY A 122 -10.57 4.57 -6.61
C GLY A 122 -9.05 4.58 -6.49
N ASN A 123 -8.33 4.20 -7.55
CA ASN A 123 -6.87 4.23 -7.57
C ASN A 123 -6.33 5.65 -7.42
N ARG A 124 -6.94 6.62 -8.09
CA ARG A 124 -6.57 8.03 -7.98
C ARG A 124 -6.74 8.56 -6.56
N MET A 125 -7.84 8.21 -5.92
CA MET A 125 -8.11 8.66 -4.55
C MET A 125 -7.15 8.02 -3.56
N ALA A 126 -6.80 6.75 -3.75
CA ALA A 126 -5.79 6.10 -2.91
C ALA A 126 -4.41 6.78 -3.08
N ASP A 127 -4.02 7.09 -4.31
CA ASP A 127 -2.78 7.82 -4.59
C ASP A 127 -2.78 9.20 -3.91
N LEU A 128 -3.87 9.94 -4.03
CA LEU A 128 -4.01 11.25 -3.40
C LEU A 128 -3.92 11.14 -1.88
N ASN A 129 -4.57 10.14 -1.30
CA ASN A 129 -4.50 9.89 0.15
C ASN A 129 -3.08 9.53 0.59
N ALA A 130 -2.36 8.74 -0.20
CA ALA A 130 -0.96 8.43 0.08
C ALA A 130 -0.10 9.68 0.11
N LYS A 131 -0.29 10.58 -0.85
CA LYS A 131 0.41 11.88 -0.88
C LYS A 131 0.03 12.77 0.29
N ARG A 132 -1.24 12.74 0.71
CA ARG A 132 -1.69 13.48 1.90
C ARG A 132 -1.01 12.95 3.17
N GLY A 133 -0.85 11.65 3.29
CA GLY A 133 -0.13 11.05 4.41
C GLY A 133 1.31 11.53 4.48
N LEU A 134 2.00 11.52 3.35
CA LEU A 134 3.38 12.00 3.27
C LEU A 134 3.48 13.49 3.55
N ALA A 135 2.54 14.29 3.02
CA ALA A 135 2.48 15.73 3.28
C ALA A 135 2.28 16.02 4.78
N ARG A 136 1.51 15.19 5.46
CA ARG A 136 1.32 15.31 6.91
C ARG A 136 2.64 15.12 7.66
N TYR A 137 3.43 14.14 7.25
CA TYR A 137 4.77 13.95 7.81
C TYR A 137 5.63 15.20 7.64
N TYR A 138 5.66 15.77 6.44
CA TYR A 138 6.46 16.98 6.18
C TYR A 138 6.01 18.16 7.03
N SER A 139 4.71 18.35 7.17
CA SER A 139 4.13 19.41 8.00
C SER A 139 4.59 19.29 9.45
N LEU A 140 4.52 18.09 10.01
CA LEU A 140 4.91 17.84 11.40
C LEU A 140 6.41 18.02 11.64
N THR A 141 7.24 17.61 10.68
CA THR A 141 8.70 17.75 10.81
C THR A 141 9.14 19.20 10.59
N TYR A 142 8.46 19.95 9.72
CA TYR A 142 8.75 21.36 9.51
C TYR A 142 8.45 22.18 10.77
N GLU A 143 7.34 21.92 11.42
CA GLU A 143 6.92 22.63 12.64
C GLU A 143 7.88 22.43 13.83
N ARG A 144 8.72 21.39 13.78
CA ARG A 144 9.67 21.07 14.85
C ARG A 144 11.03 21.77 14.71
N LYS A 145 11.21 22.54 13.66
CA LYS A 145 12.46 23.27 13.51
C LYS A 145 12.46 24.54 14.38
#